data_db8d419112b419a7bffab42067f3100f
#
_entry.id   db8d419112b419a7bffab42067f3100f
#
_cell.length_a   1.000
_cell.length_b   1.000
_cell.length_c   1.000
_cell.angle_alpha   90.00
_cell.angle_beta   90.00
_cell.angle_gamma   90.00
#
_symmetry.space_group_name_H-M   'P 1'
#
loop_
_entity.id
_entity.type
_entity.pdbx_description
1 polymer ?
#
loop_
_entity_poly.entity_id
_entity_poly.type
_entity_poly.pdbx_seq_one_letter_code
_entity_poly.pdbx_strand_id
1 'polypeptide(L)'
;MRQTSKTRRTIGIRGQLMGFLCFICLLLVGLFWFLSTQLLEPLYTTHIQKQLTEQAEAIVARMDEAIGKGETLSYWAFGSRLYVNNTFFNALRDDIFELGGMSSFCIDISDTTLRQIFKVDNLSYCNLHRTRPTDTADEQTAYTTARAMRQLCRESGGTVVRKINPPTPSGSVQLMVGRMTSDGNYTVLVTTSLMHVAEAGKVLSTVLPLAAALIFAFSMSAAWLFSEWFTKPLRALSGAARQVAQGNYAVHVDSVRNDELGDLAQEFNHMAKEVQHASQMQRDLLANVSHDLRTPLTLIKGYAETVRYLTGDDKAHRD
;
A
#
# COMPACT_ATOMS: atom_id res chain seq x y z
N MET A 1 25.11 -48.66 6.57
CA MET A 1 24.47 -47.38 6.85
C MET A 1 24.77 -46.41 5.70
N ARG A 2 23.82 -46.22 4.79
CA ARG A 2 23.93 -45.22 3.69
C ARG A 2 23.41 -43.90 4.21
N GLN A 3 24.28 -42.92 4.45
CA GLN A 3 23.87 -41.54 4.68
C GLN A 3 23.37 -40.94 3.37
N THR A 4 22.06 -40.73 3.27
CA THR A 4 21.46 -39.94 2.21
C THR A 4 21.77 -38.46 2.47
N SER A 5 22.79 -37.96 1.81
CA SER A 5 23.09 -36.54 1.72
C SER A 5 21.89 -35.84 1.02
N LYS A 6 21.05 -35.19 1.83
CA LYS A 6 20.03 -34.26 1.36
C LYS A 6 20.73 -33.04 0.75
N THR A 7 20.97 -33.07 -0.55
CA THR A 7 21.41 -31.90 -1.31
C THR A 7 20.33 -30.78 -1.12
N ARG A 8 20.59 -29.84 -0.24
CA ARG A 8 19.84 -28.58 -0.20
C ARG A 8 19.98 -27.92 -1.57
N ARG A 9 18.95 -27.98 -2.42
CA ARG A 9 18.84 -27.17 -3.61
C ARG A 9 18.90 -25.70 -3.17
N THR A 10 20.06 -25.10 -3.19
CA THR A 10 20.22 -23.67 -3.00
C THR A 10 19.53 -22.99 -4.17
N ILE A 11 18.44 -22.28 -3.86
CA ILE A 11 17.75 -21.45 -4.86
C ILE A 11 18.81 -20.47 -5.38
N GLY A 12 19.11 -20.52 -6.67
CA GLY A 12 20.12 -19.64 -7.27
C GLY A 12 19.72 -18.16 -7.09
N ILE A 13 20.66 -17.25 -7.19
CA ILE A 13 20.50 -15.80 -7.06
C ILE A 13 19.30 -15.28 -7.86
N ARG A 14 19.07 -15.84 -9.06
CA ARG A 14 17.88 -15.55 -9.89
C ARG A 14 16.58 -15.83 -9.16
N GLY A 15 16.44 -17.02 -8.55
CA GLY A 15 15.22 -17.40 -7.82
C GLY A 15 15.02 -16.60 -6.54
N GLN A 16 16.11 -16.25 -5.85
CA GLN A 16 16.04 -15.41 -4.65
C GLN A 16 15.60 -13.98 -5.00
N LEU A 17 16.17 -13.39 -6.06
CA LEU A 17 15.82 -12.04 -6.50
C LEU A 17 14.38 -11.96 -7.02
N MET A 18 13.95 -12.96 -7.84
CA MET A 18 12.56 -13.04 -8.29
C MET A 18 11.60 -13.22 -7.10
N GLY A 19 11.93 -14.09 -6.15
CA GLY A 19 11.13 -14.30 -4.96
C GLY A 19 11.00 -13.04 -4.10
N PHE A 20 12.09 -12.28 -3.95
CA PHE A 20 12.10 -11.02 -3.21
C PHE A 20 11.24 -9.94 -3.88
N LEU A 21 11.38 -9.76 -5.20
CA LEU A 21 10.55 -8.81 -5.95
C LEU A 21 9.07 -9.19 -5.91
N CYS A 22 8.72 -10.47 -6.10
CA CYS A 22 7.35 -10.94 -5.98
C CYS A 22 6.79 -10.70 -4.57
N PHE A 23 7.59 -10.97 -3.54
CA PHE A 23 7.19 -10.73 -2.14
C PHE A 23 6.91 -9.26 -1.87
N ILE A 24 7.77 -8.34 -2.32
CA ILE A 24 7.55 -6.90 -2.18
C ILE A 24 6.28 -6.47 -2.91
N CYS A 25 6.07 -6.93 -4.15
CA CYS A 25 4.86 -6.61 -4.90
C CYS A 25 3.58 -7.08 -4.20
N LEU A 26 3.56 -8.32 -3.72
CA LEU A 26 2.44 -8.87 -2.98
C LEU A 26 2.18 -8.11 -1.67
N LEU A 27 3.25 -7.71 -0.98
CA LEU A 27 3.16 -6.93 0.25
C LEU A 27 2.57 -5.54 -0.04
N LEU A 28 3.03 -4.84 -1.07
CA LEU A 28 2.53 -3.52 -1.45
C LEU A 28 1.06 -3.58 -1.90
N VAL A 29 0.70 -4.56 -2.72
CA VAL A 29 -0.68 -4.77 -3.15
C VAL A 29 -1.58 -5.11 -1.96
N GLY A 30 -1.13 -5.99 -1.06
CA GLY A 30 -1.86 -6.37 0.14
C GLY A 30 -2.03 -5.18 1.11
N LEU A 31 -0.99 -4.38 1.29
CA LEU A 31 -1.04 -3.16 2.10
C LEU A 31 -2.02 -2.14 1.52
N PHE A 32 -1.95 -1.90 0.22
CA PHE A 32 -2.85 -0.98 -0.46
C PHE A 32 -4.31 -1.46 -0.37
N TRP A 33 -4.56 -2.76 -0.59
CA TRP A 33 -5.88 -3.35 -0.42
C TRP A 33 -6.40 -3.20 1.01
N PHE A 34 -5.57 -3.49 2.00
CA PHE A 34 -5.90 -3.34 3.42
C PHE A 34 -6.23 -1.89 3.78
N LEU A 35 -5.39 -0.93 3.37
CA LEU A 35 -5.63 0.50 3.59
C LEU A 35 -6.92 0.96 2.94
N SER A 36 -7.16 0.55 1.69
CA SER A 36 -8.35 0.96 0.94
C SER A 36 -9.65 0.41 1.52
N THR A 37 -9.65 -0.85 2.01
CA THR A 37 -10.87 -1.48 2.51
C THR A 37 -11.15 -1.20 3.98
N GLN A 38 -10.10 -1.02 4.80
CA GLN A 38 -10.26 -0.88 6.25
C GLN A 38 -10.19 0.58 6.75
N LEU A 39 -9.45 1.44 6.06
CA LEU A 39 -9.26 2.83 6.49
C LEU A 39 -10.17 3.83 5.78
N LEU A 40 -10.56 3.58 4.55
CA LEU A 40 -11.30 4.55 3.75
C LEU A 40 -12.67 4.88 4.36
N GLU A 41 -13.44 3.86 4.74
CA GLU A 41 -14.78 4.05 5.30
C GLU A 41 -14.78 4.83 6.62
N PRO A 42 -13.98 4.47 7.65
CA PRO A 42 -13.97 5.21 8.90
C PRO A 42 -13.42 6.64 8.76
N LEU A 43 -12.38 6.85 7.95
CA LEU A 43 -11.83 8.20 7.71
C LEU A 43 -12.86 9.10 7.03
N TYR A 44 -13.52 8.58 6.00
CA TYR A 44 -14.56 9.35 5.30
C TYR A 44 -15.76 9.63 6.21
N THR A 45 -16.22 8.65 6.99
CA THR A 45 -17.32 8.83 7.94
C THR A 45 -16.97 9.90 8.98
N THR A 46 -15.74 9.90 9.49
CA THR A 46 -15.29 10.91 10.46
C THR A 46 -15.23 12.31 9.82
N HIS A 47 -14.78 12.41 8.58
CA HIS A 47 -14.75 13.67 7.85
C HIS A 47 -16.16 14.24 7.64
N ILE A 48 -17.08 13.41 7.16
CA ILE A 48 -18.50 13.79 6.99
C ILE A 48 -19.15 14.16 8.34
N GLN A 49 -18.87 13.39 9.39
CA GLN A 49 -19.36 13.72 10.73
C GLN A 49 -18.93 15.12 11.18
N LYS A 50 -17.66 15.48 10.96
CA LYS A 50 -17.14 16.79 11.28
C LYS A 50 -17.88 17.89 10.49
N GLN A 51 -18.02 17.71 9.18
CA GLN A 51 -18.75 18.66 8.33
C GLN A 51 -20.20 18.85 8.77
N LEU A 52 -20.92 17.75 9.06
CA LEU A 52 -22.31 17.84 9.55
C LEU A 52 -22.39 18.53 10.91
N THR A 53 -21.42 18.32 11.79
CA THR A 53 -21.37 18.96 13.10
C THR A 53 -21.16 20.46 12.94
N GLU A 54 -20.22 20.89 12.11
CA GLU A 54 -19.96 22.30 11.81
C GLU A 54 -21.20 22.98 11.20
N GLN A 55 -21.93 22.30 10.30
CA GLN A 55 -23.18 22.81 9.74
C GLN A 55 -24.30 22.93 10.78
N ALA A 56 -24.46 21.87 11.60
CA ALA A 56 -25.48 21.94 12.68
C ALA A 56 -25.19 23.07 13.67
N GLU A 57 -23.91 23.31 14.01
CA GLU A 57 -23.46 24.39 14.84
C GLU A 57 -23.74 25.75 14.22
N ALA A 58 -23.45 25.93 12.94
CA ALA A 58 -23.72 27.19 12.23
C ALA A 58 -25.21 27.49 12.18
N ILE A 59 -26.06 26.49 11.93
CA ILE A 59 -27.53 26.68 11.94
C ILE A 59 -28.01 27.07 13.34
N VAL A 60 -27.56 26.34 14.38
CA VAL A 60 -27.94 26.65 15.77
C VAL A 60 -27.50 28.06 16.18
N ALA A 61 -26.24 28.44 15.84
CA ALA A 61 -25.73 29.78 16.14
C ALA A 61 -26.55 30.89 15.48
N ARG A 62 -27.00 30.70 14.24
CA ARG A 62 -27.91 31.66 13.56
C ARG A 62 -29.29 31.73 14.23
N MET A 63 -29.84 30.60 14.67
CA MET A 63 -31.09 30.57 15.39
C MET A 63 -30.96 31.25 16.75
N ASP A 64 -29.91 30.97 17.50
CA ASP A 64 -29.62 31.55 18.80
C ASP A 64 -29.41 33.08 18.70
N GLU A 65 -28.75 33.56 17.63
CA GLU A 65 -28.61 35.01 17.37
C GLU A 65 -29.96 35.67 17.14
N ALA A 66 -30.85 35.07 16.34
CA ALA A 66 -32.19 35.59 16.08
C ALA A 66 -33.05 35.61 17.35
N ILE A 67 -33.01 34.54 18.13
CA ILE A 67 -33.71 34.43 19.43
C ILE A 67 -33.16 35.50 20.39
N GLY A 68 -31.84 35.69 20.44
CA GLY A 68 -31.21 36.74 21.28
C GLY A 68 -31.59 38.17 20.89
N LYS A 69 -31.96 38.41 19.63
CA LYS A 69 -32.50 39.67 19.14
C LYS A 69 -34.01 39.83 19.41
N GLY A 70 -34.65 38.84 20.04
CA GLY A 70 -36.06 38.82 20.35
C GLY A 70 -36.98 38.39 19.19
N GLU A 71 -36.42 37.78 18.15
CA GLU A 71 -37.21 37.22 17.05
C GLU A 71 -37.94 35.97 17.49
N THR A 72 -39.25 35.90 17.22
CA THR A 72 -40.01 34.65 17.40
C THR A 72 -39.92 33.80 16.16
N LEU A 73 -39.30 32.61 16.27
CA LEU A 73 -39.12 31.71 15.13
C LEU A 73 -40.35 30.89 14.81
N SER A 74 -41.11 30.49 15.85
CA SER A 74 -42.40 29.80 15.69
C SER A 74 -43.26 29.99 16.94
N TYR A 75 -44.58 29.99 16.78
CA TYR A 75 -45.54 30.00 17.88
C TYR A 75 -46.82 29.23 17.53
N TRP A 76 -47.47 28.73 18.56
CA TRP A 76 -48.74 28.05 18.43
C TRP A 76 -49.89 29.00 18.75
N ALA A 77 -50.86 29.08 17.84
CA ALA A 77 -52.08 29.88 18.06
C ALA A 77 -53.31 28.98 17.91
N PHE A 78 -54.33 29.32 18.69
CA PHE A 78 -55.65 28.64 18.67
C PHE A 78 -55.56 27.10 18.73
N GLY A 79 -54.70 26.58 19.61
CA GLY A 79 -54.62 25.16 19.96
C GLY A 79 -54.04 24.22 18.90
N SER A 80 -54.00 24.57 17.63
CA SER A 80 -53.59 23.64 16.58
C SER A 80 -52.86 24.24 15.37
N ARG A 81 -52.81 25.57 15.23
CA ARG A 81 -52.09 26.21 14.10
C ARG A 81 -50.69 26.64 14.51
N LEU A 82 -49.69 26.12 13.82
CA LEU A 82 -48.31 26.51 13.93
C LEU A 82 -48.04 27.67 12.96
N TYR A 83 -47.54 28.76 13.47
CA TYR A 83 -47.03 29.88 12.69
C TYR A 83 -45.51 29.88 12.77
N VAL A 84 -44.87 30.00 11.61
CA VAL A 84 -43.42 29.92 11.43
C VAL A 84 -42.94 31.24 10.81
N ASN A 85 -41.83 31.76 11.28
CA ASN A 85 -41.17 32.92 10.68
C ASN A 85 -40.55 32.55 9.32
N ASN A 86 -41.34 32.53 8.29
CA ASN A 86 -40.92 32.15 6.94
C ASN A 86 -39.81 33.04 6.41
N THR A 87 -39.73 34.30 6.78
CA THR A 87 -38.67 35.22 6.34
C THR A 87 -37.33 34.76 6.88
N PHE A 88 -37.25 34.46 8.17
CA PHE A 88 -36.04 33.93 8.79
C PHE A 88 -35.62 32.58 8.18
N PHE A 89 -36.54 31.64 8.09
CA PHE A 89 -36.21 30.31 7.60
C PHE A 89 -35.87 30.27 6.10
N ASN A 90 -36.43 31.16 5.29
CA ASN A 90 -36.02 31.31 3.89
C ASN A 90 -34.60 31.88 3.78
N ALA A 91 -34.27 32.92 4.55
CA ALA A 91 -32.92 33.45 4.61
C ALA A 91 -31.93 32.42 5.11
N LEU A 92 -32.26 31.69 6.18
CA LEU A 92 -31.44 30.58 6.68
C LEU A 92 -31.20 29.52 5.62
N ARG A 93 -32.21 29.16 4.83
CA ARG A 93 -32.05 28.20 3.74
C ARG A 93 -31.07 28.71 2.69
N ASP A 94 -31.21 29.97 2.28
CA ASP A 94 -30.37 30.57 1.25
C ASP A 94 -28.90 30.68 1.75
N ASP A 95 -28.69 31.09 3.00
CA ASP A 95 -27.36 31.05 3.66
C ASP A 95 -26.75 29.64 3.67
N ILE A 96 -27.55 28.62 3.98
CA ILE A 96 -27.08 27.21 4.00
C ILE A 96 -26.65 26.72 2.62
N PHE A 97 -27.38 27.12 1.57
CA PHE A 97 -27.01 26.75 0.19
C PHE A 97 -25.76 27.50 -0.28
N GLU A 98 -25.54 28.74 0.15
CA GLU A 98 -24.34 29.51 -0.15
C GLU A 98 -23.09 28.96 0.59
N LEU A 99 -23.23 28.56 1.85
CA LEU A 99 -22.17 27.98 2.67
C LEU A 99 -21.89 26.50 2.32
N GLY A 100 -22.78 25.88 1.55
CA GLY A 100 -22.86 24.46 1.40
C GLY A 100 -21.84 23.86 0.43
N GLY A 101 -20.69 23.49 0.93
CA GLY A 101 -19.80 22.52 0.29
C GLY A 101 -20.36 21.09 0.17
N MET A 102 -21.59 20.84 0.63
CA MET A 102 -22.26 19.52 0.55
C MET A 102 -23.42 19.58 -0.43
N SER A 103 -23.32 18.78 -1.48
CA SER A 103 -24.33 18.69 -2.56
C SER A 103 -25.57 17.87 -2.19
N SER A 104 -25.52 17.09 -1.10
CA SER A 104 -26.58 16.12 -0.74
C SER A 104 -26.76 16.04 0.76
N PHE A 105 -27.66 16.87 1.31
CA PHE A 105 -27.99 16.88 2.73
C PHE A 105 -29.49 17.15 2.94
N CYS A 106 -29.97 16.81 4.11
CA CYS A 106 -31.30 17.24 4.55
C CYS A 106 -31.26 17.81 5.97
N ILE A 107 -32.07 18.84 6.21
CA ILE A 107 -32.17 19.50 7.49
C ILE A 107 -33.61 19.36 7.98
N ASP A 108 -33.75 19.06 9.26
CA ASP A 108 -35.01 18.99 9.96
C ASP A 108 -34.90 19.83 11.22
N ILE A 109 -35.76 20.83 11.35
CA ILE A 109 -35.86 21.65 12.55
C ILE A 109 -37.21 21.38 13.19
N SER A 110 -37.20 21.04 14.46
CA SER A 110 -38.41 20.72 15.23
C SER A 110 -38.48 21.52 16.52
N ASP A 111 -39.72 21.70 17.01
CA ASP A 111 -40.04 22.39 18.27
C ASP A 111 -40.00 21.42 19.49
N THR A 112 -40.39 21.96 20.65
CA THR A 112 -40.52 21.22 21.92
C THR A 112 -41.52 20.07 21.85
N THR A 113 -42.46 20.09 20.93
CA THR A 113 -43.48 19.04 20.74
C THR A 113 -43.06 17.97 19.75
N LEU A 114 -41.79 18.01 19.32
CA LEU A 114 -41.22 17.13 18.30
C LEU A 114 -41.87 17.27 16.91
N ARG A 115 -42.57 18.39 16.68
CA ARG A 115 -43.13 18.71 15.35
C ARG A 115 -42.11 19.40 14.49
N GLN A 116 -42.04 19.01 13.24
CA GLN A 116 -41.21 19.67 12.24
C GLN A 116 -41.76 21.05 11.93
N ILE A 117 -40.95 22.09 12.10
CA ILE A 117 -41.28 23.49 11.79
C ILE A 117 -40.65 23.95 10.47
N PHE A 118 -39.49 23.40 10.14
CA PHE A 118 -38.77 23.70 8.92
C PHE A 118 -38.02 22.49 8.39
N LYS A 119 -37.92 22.39 7.07
CA LYS A 119 -37.14 21.36 6.41
C LYS A 119 -36.43 21.89 5.17
N VAL A 120 -35.26 21.36 4.93
CA VAL A 120 -34.56 21.46 3.64
C VAL A 120 -34.30 20.02 3.15
N ASP A 121 -34.65 19.74 1.93
CA ASP A 121 -34.52 18.44 1.33
C ASP A 121 -33.73 18.55 0.02
N ASN A 122 -32.46 18.15 0.07
CA ASN A 122 -31.58 18.08 -1.08
C ASN A 122 -31.07 16.62 -1.28
N LEU A 123 -31.74 15.67 -0.63
CA LEU A 123 -31.52 14.24 -0.83
C LEU A 123 -32.68 13.66 -1.63
N SER A 124 -32.39 12.70 -2.49
CA SER A 124 -33.45 11.93 -3.20
C SER A 124 -34.44 11.26 -2.24
N TYR A 125 -33.97 10.94 -1.04
CA TYR A 125 -34.79 10.39 0.04
C TYR A 125 -34.22 10.79 1.40
N CYS A 126 -35.02 11.49 2.23
CA CYS A 126 -34.63 11.86 3.59
C CYS A 126 -35.46 11.08 4.63
N ASN A 127 -34.77 10.29 5.45
CA ASN A 127 -35.42 9.48 6.50
C ASN A 127 -36.07 10.32 7.61
N LEU A 128 -35.75 11.61 7.71
CA LEU A 128 -36.28 12.52 8.76
C LEU A 128 -37.51 13.31 8.32
N HIS A 129 -37.86 13.36 7.04
CA HIS A 129 -38.93 14.24 6.52
C HIS A 129 -40.31 13.60 6.55
N ARG A 130 -40.50 12.53 7.29
CA ARG A 130 -41.83 11.95 7.52
C ARG A 130 -42.49 12.57 8.75
N THR A 131 -43.52 13.34 8.51
CA THR A 131 -44.22 14.11 9.57
C THR A 131 -45.49 13.42 10.06
N ARG A 132 -46.00 12.45 9.33
CA ARG A 132 -47.23 11.73 9.67
C ARG A 132 -47.03 10.24 9.46
N PRO A 133 -47.63 9.39 10.33
CA PRO A 133 -47.73 7.97 10.06
C PRO A 133 -48.57 7.74 8.81
N THR A 134 -48.15 6.82 7.98
CA THR A 134 -48.85 6.39 6.78
C THR A 134 -49.11 4.89 6.82
N ASP A 135 -49.92 4.39 5.88
CA ASP A 135 -50.32 2.98 5.86
C ASP A 135 -49.21 2.02 5.41
N THR A 136 -48.09 2.53 4.90
CA THR A 136 -46.96 1.68 4.51
C THR A 136 -45.98 1.45 5.66
N ALA A 137 -45.53 0.23 5.84
CA ALA A 137 -44.62 -0.16 6.92
C ALA A 137 -43.29 0.64 6.88
N ASP A 138 -42.79 0.93 5.69
CA ASP A 138 -41.52 1.68 5.49
C ASP A 138 -41.67 3.14 5.92
N GLU A 139 -42.77 3.79 5.57
CA GLU A 139 -43.05 5.17 5.95
C GLU A 139 -43.33 5.30 7.45
N GLN A 140 -43.99 4.31 8.03
CA GLN A 140 -44.20 4.22 9.47
C GLN A 140 -42.86 4.11 10.20
N THR A 141 -41.94 3.31 9.70
CA THR A 141 -40.58 3.15 10.25
C THR A 141 -39.79 4.45 10.14
N ALA A 142 -39.87 5.16 9.00
CA ALA A 142 -39.21 6.44 8.82
C ALA A 142 -39.76 7.50 9.77
N TYR A 143 -41.10 7.56 9.96
CA TYR A 143 -41.73 8.45 10.91
C TYR A 143 -41.32 8.20 12.36
N THR A 144 -41.31 6.95 12.80
CA THR A 144 -40.90 6.58 14.16
C THR A 144 -39.41 6.85 14.40
N THR A 145 -38.57 6.61 13.38
CA THR A 145 -37.15 6.93 13.42
C THR A 145 -36.91 8.45 13.56
N ALA A 146 -37.57 9.25 12.74
CA ALA A 146 -37.46 10.72 12.83
C ALA A 146 -37.88 11.27 14.22
N ARG A 147 -38.98 10.76 14.74
CA ARG A 147 -39.45 11.14 16.09
C ARG A 147 -38.46 10.68 17.18
N ALA A 148 -37.97 9.46 17.12
CA ALA A 148 -36.99 8.94 18.06
C ALA A 148 -35.69 9.75 18.04
N MET A 149 -35.22 10.18 16.86
CA MET A 149 -34.02 10.99 16.73
C MET A 149 -34.20 12.39 17.31
N ARG A 150 -35.35 13.05 17.09
CA ARG A 150 -35.67 14.33 17.73
C ARG A 150 -35.72 14.21 19.25
N GLN A 151 -36.35 13.16 19.75
CA GLN A 151 -36.42 12.89 21.19
C GLN A 151 -35.03 12.61 21.79
N LEU A 152 -34.21 11.78 21.14
CA LEU A 152 -32.87 11.48 21.59
C LEU A 152 -32.01 12.75 21.67
N CYS A 153 -32.11 13.63 20.69
CA CYS A 153 -31.40 14.92 20.70
C CYS A 153 -31.81 15.79 21.89
N ARG A 154 -33.10 15.86 22.21
CA ARG A 154 -33.61 16.61 23.37
C ARG A 154 -33.15 16.02 24.70
N GLU A 155 -33.21 14.70 24.85
CA GLU A 155 -32.80 14.02 26.07
C GLU A 155 -31.30 14.13 26.34
N SER A 156 -30.50 14.17 25.29
CA SER A 156 -29.03 14.26 25.42
C SER A 156 -28.55 15.68 25.78
N GLY A 157 -29.32 16.73 25.47
CA GLY A 157 -28.96 18.12 25.72
C GLY A 157 -27.72 18.63 25.00
N GLY A 158 -27.13 17.83 24.11
CA GLY A 158 -25.88 18.12 23.41
C GLY A 158 -25.87 17.69 21.96
N THR A 159 -24.68 17.49 21.40
CA THR A 159 -24.52 16.98 20.04
C THR A 159 -24.74 15.47 20.01
N VAL A 160 -25.64 15.01 19.17
CA VAL A 160 -25.95 13.59 18.94
C VAL A 160 -25.53 13.21 17.55
N VAL A 161 -24.76 12.14 17.43
CA VAL A 161 -24.36 11.56 16.13
C VAL A 161 -24.90 10.14 16.04
N ARG A 162 -25.63 9.83 14.97
CA ARG A 162 -26.17 8.48 14.74
C ARG A 162 -26.15 8.14 13.26
N LYS A 163 -25.83 6.86 12.99
CA LYS A 163 -26.12 6.25 11.68
C LYS A 163 -27.57 5.79 11.67
N ILE A 164 -28.30 6.16 10.65
CA ILE A 164 -29.70 5.77 10.45
C ILE A 164 -29.73 4.79 9.29
N ASN A 165 -30.18 3.57 9.56
CA ASN A 165 -30.38 2.59 8.53
C ASN A 165 -31.63 2.92 7.71
N PRO A 166 -31.63 2.67 6.40
CA PRO A 166 -32.81 2.90 5.58
C PRO A 166 -33.93 1.94 5.96
N PRO A 167 -35.19 2.39 5.88
CA PRO A 167 -36.34 1.54 6.13
C PRO A 167 -36.55 0.50 5.02
N THR A 168 -36.01 0.73 3.84
CA THR A 168 -36.11 -0.15 2.67
C THR A 168 -34.73 -0.72 2.30
N PRO A 169 -34.65 -1.94 1.73
CA PRO A 169 -33.39 -2.52 1.26
C PRO A 169 -32.68 -1.70 0.18
N SER A 170 -33.43 -0.91 -0.58
CA SER A 170 -32.90 -0.01 -1.63
C SER A 170 -32.49 1.37 -1.12
N GLY A 171 -32.76 1.69 0.13
CA GLY A 171 -32.36 2.96 0.74
C GLY A 171 -30.88 2.98 1.10
N SER A 172 -30.36 4.20 1.31
CA SER A 172 -28.99 4.40 1.74
C SER A 172 -28.89 4.62 3.26
N VAL A 173 -27.81 4.13 3.86
CA VAL A 173 -27.45 4.50 5.23
C VAL A 173 -27.18 6.01 5.29
N GLN A 174 -27.77 6.67 6.26
CA GLN A 174 -27.62 8.11 6.47
C GLN A 174 -26.88 8.37 7.77
N LEU A 175 -26.00 9.36 7.76
CA LEU A 175 -25.36 9.89 8.96
C LEU A 175 -26.11 11.14 9.40
N MET A 176 -26.53 11.17 10.65
CA MET A 176 -27.26 12.27 11.26
C MET A 176 -26.45 12.89 12.39
N VAL A 177 -26.43 14.21 12.41
CA VAL A 177 -25.99 15.02 13.55
C VAL A 177 -27.16 15.84 14.04
N GLY A 178 -27.45 15.76 15.34
CA GLY A 178 -28.50 16.54 16.01
C GLY A 178 -27.91 17.50 17.02
N ARG A 179 -28.50 18.70 17.12
CA ARG A 179 -28.14 19.71 18.10
C ARG A 179 -29.36 20.51 18.54
N MET A 180 -29.30 21.07 19.75
CA MET A 180 -30.35 21.93 20.28
C MET A 180 -29.89 23.38 20.32
N THR A 181 -30.83 24.32 20.18
CA THR A 181 -30.63 25.73 20.47
C THR A 181 -30.37 25.96 21.97
N SER A 182 -29.71 27.05 22.30
CA SER A 182 -29.30 27.37 23.68
C SER A 182 -30.50 27.54 24.63
N ASP A 183 -31.66 27.98 24.12
CA ASP A 183 -32.91 28.07 24.86
C ASP A 183 -33.64 26.73 25.05
N GLY A 184 -33.17 25.67 24.40
CA GLY A 184 -33.77 24.32 24.44
C GLY A 184 -35.09 24.19 23.70
N ASN A 185 -35.53 25.20 22.96
CA ASN A 185 -36.84 25.21 22.31
C ASN A 185 -36.84 24.51 20.94
N TYR A 186 -35.68 24.48 20.27
CA TYR A 186 -35.57 23.90 18.93
C TYR A 186 -34.51 22.81 18.86
N THR A 187 -34.80 21.81 18.04
CA THR A 187 -33.87 20.72 17.72
C THR A 187 -33.56 20.77 16.24
N VAL A 188 -32.29 20.82 15.90
CA VAL A 188 -31.77 20.85 14.53
C VAL A 188 -31.14 19.50 14.26
N LEU A 189 -31.62 18.78 13.24
CA LEU A 189 -31.06 17.55 12.76
C LEU A 189 -30.55 17.78 11.34
N VAL A 190 -29.27 17.52 11.12
CA VAL A 190 -28.64 17.56 9.79
C VAL A 190 -28.24 16.16 9.41
N THR A 191 -28.60 15.71 8.23
CA THR A 191 -28.30 14.35 7.78
C THR A 191 -27.81 14.33 6.34
N THR A 192 -26.94 13.39 6.02
CA THR A 192 -26.46 13.11 4.66
C THR A 192 -26.44 11.63 4.39
N SER A 193 -26.49 11.27 3.10
CA SER A 193 -26.38 9.88 2.65
C SER A 193 -24.92 9.42 2.59
N LEU A 194 -24.67 8.23 3.09
CA LEU A 194 -23.39 7.54 2.93
C LEU A 194 -23.34 6.66 1.65
N MET A 195 -24.34 6.78 0.76
CA MET A 195 -24.44 5.94 -0.43
C MET A 195 -23.23 6.04 -1.34
N HIS A 196 -22.73 7.24 -1.58
CA HIS A 196 -21.55 7.46 -2.42
C HIS A 196 -20.28 6.75 -1.91
N VAL A 197 -20.18 6.58 -0.58
CA VAL A 197 -19.07 5.83 0.04
C VAL A 197 -19.21 4.34 -0.23
N ALA A 198 -20.41 3.82 -0.04
CA ALA A 198 -20.68 2.39 -0.27
C ALA A 198 -20.51 2.03 -1.76
N GLU A 199 -20.97 2.90 -2.66
CA GLU A 199 -20.78 2.72 -4.11
C GLU A 199 -19.30 2.83 -4.50
N ALA A 200 -18.58 3.84 -4.01
CA ALA A 200 -17.15 3.98 -4.24
C ALA A 200 -16.39 2.75 -3.70
N GLY A 201 -16.73 2.26 -2.52
CA GLY A 201 -16.18 1.04 -1.95
C GLY A 201 -16.43 -0.19 -2.81
N LYS A 202 -17.64 -0.32 -3.38
CA LYS A 202 -17.99 -1.41 -4.28
C LYS A 202 -17.24 -1.34 -5.62
N VAL A 203 -17.14 -0.17 -6.21
CA VAL A 203 -16.33 0.05 -7.42
C VAL A 203 -14.86 -0.28 -7.13
N LEU A 204 -14.33 0.22 -6.02
CA LEU A 204 -12.96 -0.01 -5.62
C LEU A 204 -12.68 -1.50 -5.39
N SER A 205 -13.58 -2.23 -4.71
CA SER A 205 -13.46 -3.67 -4.49
C SER A 205 -13.47 -4.49 -5.78
N THR A 206 -14.06 -3.97 -6.86
CA THR A 206 -14.07 -4.61 -8.18
C THR A 206 -12.83 -4.28 -9.00
N VAL A 207 -12.37 -3.02 -8.94
CA VAL A 207 -11.23 -2.54 -9.75
C VAL A 207 -9.88 -2.93 -9.12
N LEU A 208 -9.78 -2.94 -7.79
CA LEU A 208 -8.53 -3.27 -7.09
C LEU A 208 -7.96 -4.65 -7.42
N PRO A 209 -8.73 -5.75 -7.45
CA PRO A 209 -8.19 -7.06 -7.81
C PRO A 209 -7.64 -7.09 -9.24
N LEU A 210 -8.31 -6.40 -10.17
CA LEU A 210 -7.85 -6.29 -11.55
C LEU A 210 -6.54 -5.51 -11.64
N ALA A 211 -6.46 -4.36 -10.99
CA ALA A 211 -5.23 -3.56 -10.91
C ALA A 211 -4.09 -4.35 -10.26
N ALA A 212 -4.37 -5.07 -9.18
CA ALA A 212 -3.42 -5.94 -8.51
C ALA A 212 -2.88 -7.05 -9.44
N ALA A 213 -3.74 -7.69 -10.21
CA ALA A 213 -3.36 -8.71 -11.18
C ALA A 213 -2.47 -8.14 -12.29
N LEU A 214 -2.77 -6.95 -12.79
CA LEU A 214 -1.95 -6.25 -13.79
C LEU A 214 -0.57 -5.86 -13.24
N ILE A 215 -0.51 -5.30 -12.04
CA ILE A 215 0.74 -4.94 -11.36
C ILE A 215 1.59 -6.21 -11.12
N PHE A 216 0.96 -7.29 -10.68
CA PHE A 216 1.65 -8.57 -10.47
C PHE A 216 2.22 -9.12 -11.78
N ALA A 217 1.44 -9.14 -12.87
CA ALA A 217 1.89 -9.59 -14.19
C ALA A 217 3.04 -8.72 -14.73
N PHE A 218 2.95 -7.40 -14.57
CA PHE A 218 4.01 -6.47 -14.95
C PHE A 218 5.27 -6.71 -14.12
N SER A 219 5.16 -6.88 -12.82
CA SER A 219 6.30 -7.15 -11.93
C SER A 219 6.99 -8.47 -12.25
N MET A 220 6.21 -9.50 -12.58
CA MET A 220 6.76 -10.80 -13.01
C MET A 220 7.54 -10.68 -14.32
N SER A 221 6.99 -9.93 -15.29
CA SER A 221 7.65 -9.64 -16.57
C SER A 221 8.94 -8.85 -16.37
N ALA A 222 8.90 -7.81 -15.54
CA ALA A 222 10.07 -6.99 -15.21
C ALA A 222 11.15 -7.82 -14.50
N ALA A 223 10.77 -8.66 -13.55
CA ALA A 223 11.70 -9.54 -12.85
C ALA A 223 12.36 -10.56 -13.79
N TRP A 224 11.61 -11.09 -14.76
CA TRP A 224 12.14 -11.99 -15.80
C TRP A 224 13.16 -11.27 -16.70
N LEU A 225 12.81 -10.09 -17.21
CA LEU A 225 13.70 -9.25 -18.03
C LEU A 225 14.98 -8.88 -17.26
N PHE A 226 14.84 -8.44 -16.01
CA PHE A 226 16.00 -8.14 -15.16
C PHE A 226 16.91 -9.35 -14.95
N SER A 227 16.30 -10.52 -14.77
CA SER A 227 17.05 -11.77 -14.64
C SER A 227 17.89 -12.11 -15.88
N GLU A 228 17.34 -11.95 -17.07
CA GLU A 228 18.07 -12.20 -18.32
C GLU A 228 19.15 -11.13 -18.56
N TRP A 229 18.84 -9.90 -18.26
CA TRP A 229 19.68 -8.76 -18.59
C TRP A 229 20.85 -8.56 -17.61
N PHE A 230 20.63 -8.80 -16.31
CA PHE A 230 21.61 -8.60 -15.25
C PHE A 230 22.19 -9.91 -14.70
N THR A 231 21.34 -10.84 -14.31
CA THR A 231 21.78 -12.01 -13.56
C THR A 231 22.55 -13.00 -14.43
N LYS A 232 22.19 -13.12 -15.69
CA LYS A 232 22.84 -14.07 -16.62
C LYS A 232 24.29 -13.67 -16.93
N PRO A 233 24.64 -12.41 -17.28
CA PRO A 233 26.02 -11.96 -17.46
C PRO A 233 26.87 -12.10 -16.20
N LEU A 234 26.35 -11.72 -15.03
CA LEU A 234 27.07 -11.89 -13.76
C LEU A 234 27.40 -13.35 -13.45
N ARG A 235 26.50 -14.26 -13.79
CA ARG A 235 26.71 -15.68 -13.64
C ARG A 235 27.77 -16.20 -14.60
N ALA A 236 27.80 -15.71 -15.84
CA ALA A 236 28.83 -16.03 -16.81
C ALA A 236 30.22 -15.59 -16.30
N LEU A 237 30.34 -14.34 -15.81
CA LEU A 237 31.56 -13.84 -15.18
C LEU A 237 32.00 -14.67 -13.98
N SER A 238 31.10 -15.00 -13.07
CA SER A 238 31.40 -15.87 -11.93
C SER A 238 31.86 -17.27 -12.34
N GLY A 239 31.24 -17.82 -13.39
CA GLY A 239 31.64 -19.11 -13.95
C GLY A 239 33.02 -19.09 -14.61
N ALA A 240 33.30 -18.01 -15.35
CA ALA A 240 34.61 -17.80 -15.97
C ALA A 240 35.71 -17.61 -14.93
N ALA A 241 35.44 -16.84 -13.85
CA ALA A 241 36.39 -16.67 -12.75
C ALA A 241 36.75 -17.99 -12.06
N ARG A 242 35.79 -18.88 -11.89
CA ARG A 242 36.08 -20.23 -11.37
C ARG A 242 36.96 -21.04 -12.30
N GLN A 243 36.77 -20.92 -13.62
CA GLN A 243 37.61 -21.64 -14.60
C GLN A 243 39.05 -21.11 -14.58
N VAL A 244 39.24 -19.78 -14.51
CA VAL A 244 40.58 -19.19 -14.36
C VAL A 244 41.26 -19.69 -13.08
N ALA A 245 40.53 -19.74 -11.96
CA ALA A 245 41.04 -20.27 -10.69
C ALA A 245 41.44 -21.79 -10.77
N GLN A 246 40.86 -22.54 -11.69
CA GLN A 246 41.18 -23.95 -11.95
C GLN A 246 42.29 -24.12 -12.99
N GLY A 247 42.89 -23.02 -13.46
CA GLY A 247 43.98 -23.05 -14.44
C GLY A 247 43.54 -23.00 -15.90
N ASN A 248 42.24 -22.90 -16.18
CA ASN A 248 41.74 -22.68 -17.53
C ASN A 248 41.70 -21.17 -17.83
N TYR A 249 42.80 -20.64 -18.37
CA TYR A 249 42.94 -19.22 -18.68
C TYR A 249 42.41 -18.85 -20.07
N ALA A 250 42.08 -19.82 -20.92
CA ALA A 250 41.55 -19.59 -22.27
C ALA A 250 40.05 -19.20 -22.27
N VAL A 251 39.44 -19.07 -21.11
CA VAL A 251 38.04 -18.68 -20.95
C VAL A 251 37.86 -17.23 -21.37
N HIS A 252 36.78 -16.95 -22.13
CA HIS A 252 36.41 -15.62 -22.59
C HIS A 252 34.97 -15.34 -22.22
N VAL A 253 34.69 -14.17 -21.73
CA VAL A 253 33.32 -13.67 -21.44
C VAL A 253 32.96 -12.70 -22.55
N ASP A 254 31.75 -12.86 -23.10
CA ASP A 254 31.24 -11.97 -24.13
C ASP A 254 31.03 -10.53 -23.59
N SER A 255 31.67 -9.54 -24.24
CA SER A 255 31.72 -8.14 -23.85
C SER A 255 31.05 -7.20 -24.86
N VAL A 256 30.08 -7.71 -25.63
CA VAL A 256 29.40 -6.92 -26.70
C VAL A 256 28.51 -5.80 -26.12
N ARG A 257 28.38 -5.72 -24.82
CA ARG A 257 27.54 -4.72 -24.14
C ARG A 257 28.30 -3.39 -23.99
N ASN A 258 27.55 -2.27 -24.13
CA ASN A 258 28.06 -0.90 -23.91
C ASN A 258 27.55 -0.35 -22.58
N ASP A 259 27.73 -1.11 -21.49
CA ASP A 259 27.38 -0.75 -20.11
C ASP A 259 28.48 -1.23 -19.14
N GLU A 260 28.31 -0.92 -17.85
CA GLU A 260 29.26 -1.26 -16.79
C GLU A 260 29.54 -2.79 -16.70
N LEU A 261 28.57 -3.61 -17.11
CA LEU A 261 28.78 -5.07 -17.21
C LEU A 261 29.63 -5.46 -18.40
N GLY A 262 29.56 -4.72 -19.49
CA GLY A 262 30.44 -4.87 -20.65
C GLY A 262 31.86 -4.49 -20.30
N ASP A 263 32.07 -3.36 -19.62
CA ASP A 263 33.38 -2.92 -19.13
C ASP A 263 33.98 -3.95 -18.19
N LEU A 264 33.19 -4.44 -17.23
CA LEU A 264 33.63 -5.49 -16.30
C LEU A 264 34.02 -6.78 -17.03
N ALA A 265 33.32 -7.16 -18.08
CA ALA A 265 33.67 -8.34 -18.90
C ALA A 265 35.01 -8.12 -19.66
N GLN A 266 35.26 -6.92 -20.17
CA GLN A 266 36.52 -6.56 -20.81
C GLN A 266 37.69 -6.63 -19.83
N GLU A 267 37.56 -6.00 -18.67
CA GLU A 267 38.58 -6.02 -17.61
C GLU A 267 38.87 -7.43 -17.13
N PHE A 268 37.81 -8.26 -16.98
CA PHE A 268 37.98 -9.67 -16.65
C PHE A 268 38.78 -10.42 -17.73
N ASN A 269 38.45 -10.22 -19.01
CA ASN A 269 39.16 -10.85 -20.11
C ASN A 269 40.62 -10.41 -20.18
N HIS A 270 40.91 -9.12 -19.90
CA HIS A 270 42.28 -8.61 -19.80
C HIS A 270 43.03 -9.30 -18.66
N MET A 271 42.47 -9.33 -17.46
CA MET A 271 43.04 -10.02 -16.30
C MET A 271 43.33 -11.52 -16.61
N ALA A 272 42.41 -12.23 -17.25
CA ALA A 272 42.59 -13.63 -17.58
C ALA A 272 43.79 -13.83 -18.50
N LYS A 273 44.01 -12.95 -19.49
CA LYS A 273 45.19 -12.97 -20.38
C LYS A 273 46.49 -12.72 -19.61
N GLU A 274 46.52 -11.74 -18.71
CA GLU A 274 47.69 -11.43 -17.89
C GLU A 274 48.07 -12.59 -16.99
N VAL A 275 47.09 -13.24 -16.35
CA VAL A 275 47.32 -14.46 -15.54
C VAL A 275 47.83 -15.60 -16.41
N GLN A 276 47.30 -15.77 -17.63
CA GLN A 276 47.79 -16.77 -18.60
C GLN A 276 49.25 -16.54 -18.93
N HIS A 277 49.61 -15.28 -19.25
CA HIS A 277 50.99 -14.92 -19.60
C HIS A 277 51.95 -15.16 -18.43
N ALA A 278 51.57 -14.74 -17.21
CA ALA A 278 52.36 -14.98 -16.00
C ALA A 278 52.55 -16.45 -15.70
N SER A 279 51.51 -17.30 -15.88
CA SER A 279 51.57 -18.74 -15.70
C SER A 279 52.48 -19.40 -16.72
N GLN A 280 52.47 -18.93 -17.98
CA GLN A 280 53.35 -19.44 -19.02
C GLN A 280 54.80 -19.08 -18.73
N MET A 281 55.10 -17.82 -18.40
CA MET A 281 56.40 -17.35 -18.02
C MET A 281 56.98 -18.17 -16.84
N GLN A 282 56.15 -18.45 -15.83
CA GLN A 282 56.57 -19.30 -14.69
C GLN A 282 56.94 -20.71 -15.12
N ARG A 283 56.18 -21.32 -16.04
CA ARG A 283 56.49 -22.67 -16.58
C ARG A 283 57.82 -22.67 -17.37
N ASP A 284 58.00 -21.64 -18.22
CA ASP A 284 59.20 -21.51 -19.04
C ASP A 284 60.44 -21.30 -18.16
N LEU A 285 60.30 -20.49 -17.11
CA LEU A 285 61.37 -20.24 -16.12
C LEU A 285 61.72 -21.55 -15.39
N LEU A 286 60.72 -22.31 -14.90
CA LEU A 286 60.94 -23.60 -14.25
C LEU A 286 61.59 -24.62 -15.20
N ALA A 287 61.18 -24.63 -16.47
CA ALA A 287 61.80 -25.51 -17.49
C ALA A 287 63.26 -25.12 -17.74
N ASN A 288 63.57 -23.83 -17.90
CA ASN A 288 64.91 -23.35 -18.11
C ASN A 288 65.81 -23.63 -16.89
N VAL A 289 65.36 -23.31 -15.67
CA VAL A 289 66.11 -23.61 -14.43
C VAL A 289 66.35 -25.12 -14.30
N SER A 290 65.35 -25.97 -14.62
CA SER A 290 65.51 -27.42 -14.59
C SER A 290 66.52 -27.92 -15.59
N HIS A 291 66.56 -27.34 -16.80
CA HIS A 291 67.56 -27.67 -17.81
C HIS A 291 68.94 -27.26 -17.37
N ASP A 292 69.10 -26.01 -16.88
CA ASP A 292 70.42 -25.46 -16.47
C ASP A 292 70.97 -26.17 -15.22
N LEU A 293 70.13 -26.69 -14.34
CA LEU A 293 70.58 -27.51 -13.21
C LEU A 293 70.87 -28.94 -13.60
N ARG A 294 70.22 -29.49 -14.63
CA ARG A 294 70.50 -30.88 -15.08
C ARG A 294 71.92 -31.09 -15.55
N THR A 295 72.51 -30.14 -16.29
CA THR A 295 73.87 -30.20 -16.81
C THR A 295 74.92 -30.30 -15.68
N PRO A 296 75.02 -29.42 -14.70
CA PRO A 296 75.96 -29.53 -13.60
C PRO A 296 75.70 -30.78 -12.72
N LEU A 297 74.45 -31.13 -12.47
CA LEU A 297 74.09 -32.33 -11.70
C LEU A 297 74.56 -33.61 -12.42
N THR A 298 74.43 -33.65 -13.74
CA THR A 298 74.93 -34.80 -14.54
C THR A 298 76.42 -34.90 -14.49
N LEU A 299 77.16 -33.76 -14.57
CA LEU A 299 78.61 -33.71 -14.39
C LEU A 299 79.03 -34.15 -12.97
N ILE A 300 78.41 -33.68 -11.93
CA ILE A 300 78.65 -34.10 -10.54
C ILE A 300 78.39 -35.55 -10.36
N LYS A 301 77.30 -36.10 -10.91
CA LYS A 301 76.96 -37.49 -10.85
C LYS A 301 78.08 -38.36 -11.62
N GLY A 302 78.49 -37.89 -12.80
CA GLY A 302 79.53 -38.57 -13.55
C GLY A 302 80.86 -38.60 -12.82
N TYR A 303 81.29 -37.44 -12.20
CA TYR A 303 82.46 -37.40 -11.36
C TYR A 303 82.32 -38.27 -10.10
N ALA A 304 81.24 -38.30 -9.45
CA ALA A 304 80.98 -39.15 -8.28
C ALA A 304 81.00 -40.64 -8.65
N GLU A 305 80.48 -41.03 -9.79
CA GLU A 305 80.54 -42.41 -10.32
C GLU A 305 81.97 -42.74 -10.68
N THR A 306 82.73 -41.86 -11.32
CA THR A 306 84.13 -42.07 -11.64
C THR A 306 84.98 -42.25 -10.37
N VAL A 307 84.78 -41.36 -9.37
CA VAL A 307 85.51 -41.49 -8.08
C VAL A 307 85.13 -42.84 -7.41
N ARG A 308 83.89 -43.22 -7.43
CA ARG A 308 83.43 -44.51 -6.85
C ARG A 308 84.02 -45.69 -7.55
N TYR A 309 84.19 -45.64 -8.89
CA TYR A 309 84.83 -46.67 -9.65
C TYR A 309 86.30 -46.74 -9.36
N LEU A 310 87.00 -45.63 -9.25
CA LEU A 310 88.43 -45.53 -9.00
C LEU A 310 88.83 -45.85 -7.54
N THR A 311 87.91 -45.50 -6.57
CA THR A 311 88.18 -45.75 -5.13
C THR A 311 87.41 -46.96 -4.57
N GLY A 312 86.43 -47.52 -5.27
CA GLY A 312 85.60 -48.63 -4.81
C GLY A 312 86.18 -50.02 -5.12
N ASP A 313 87.14 -50.09 -6.00
CA ASP A 313 87.77 -51.38 -6.37
C ASP A 313 89.09 -51.69 -5.64
N ASP A 314 89.50 -50.78 -4.71
CA ASP A 314 90.67 -51.02 -3.84
C ASP A 314 90.29 -51.76 -2.54
N LYS A 315 89.53 -52.84 -2.63
CA LYS A 315 89.39 -53.83 -1.51
C LYS A 315 90.56 -54.78 -1.42
N ALA A 316 91.54 -54.57 -2.30
CA ALA A 316 92.74 -55.42 -2.35
C ALA A 316 93.95 -54.88 -1.55
N HIS A 317 93.86 -53.80 -0.82
CA HIS A 317 94.92 -53.23 0.01
C HIS A 317 94.50 -52.94 1.46
N ARG A 318 93.88 -53.93 2.07
CA ARG A 318 93.66 -53.99 3.51
C ARG A 318 93.86 -55.39 4.04
N ASP A 319 95.13 -55.82 4.00
CA ASP A 319 95.69 -56.77 4.86
C ASP A 319 97.17 -56.40 5.14
#